data_e5acc320b46e6e944dd2fad80eefd962
#
_entry.id   e5acc320b46e6e944dd2fad80eefd962
#
_cell.length_a   1.000
_cell.length_b   1.000
_cell.length_c   1.000
_cell.angle_alpha   90.00
_cell.angle_beta   90.00
_cell.angle_gamma   90.00
#
_symmetry.space_group_name_H-M   'P 1'
#
loop_
_entity.id
_entity.type
_entity.pdbx_description
1 polymer ?
#
loop_
_entity_poly.entity_id
_entity_poly.type
_entity_poly.pdbx_seq_one_letter_code
_entity_poly.pdbx_strand_id
1 'polypeptide(L)'
;ARGLIGQGFGIAPEHADFEALKNEFLDYYEANSCVRTCLFDGVEDMLQYLESRQIPWGIITNKHARFTEPLVEQLGFTHRAAVIVSGDTTAHAKPHPAPMYYAADVMGVDAANCVYIGDDERDIAAAHAAGYMSAIAVAYGYGALKEIKDWHASACVMTAVELLALLRSGNDG
;
A
#
# COMPACT_ATOMS: atom_id res chain seq x y z
N ALA A 1 11.99 -2.91 -7.54
CA ALA A 1 12.99 -3.11 -8.63
C ALA A 1 13.85 -4.36 -8.42
N ARG A 2 14.51 -4.54 -7.24
CA ARG A 2 15.49 -5.63 -7.03
C ARG A 2 14.94 -7.01 -7.39
N GLY A 3 13.79 -7.39 -6.87
CA GLY A 3 13.17 -8.70 -7.16
C GLY A 3 12.80 -8.88 -8.62
N LEU A 4 12.30 -7.85 -9.29
CA LEU A 4 11.92 -7.90 -10.70
C LEU A 4 13.13 -8.06 -11.62
N ILE A 5 14.24 -7.41 -11.32
CA ILE A 5 15.48 -7.55 -12.09
C ILE A 5 16.07 -8.96 -11.91
N GLY A 6 16.09 -9.46 -10.67
CA GLY A 6 16.52 -10.84 -10.40
C GLY A 6 15.68 -11.87 -11.14
N GLN A 7 14.36 -11.72 -11.16
CA GLN A 7 13.46 -12.62 -11.88
C GLN A 7 13.55 -12.48 -13.41
N GLY A 8 13.64 -11.24 -13.91
CA GLY A 8 13.62 -10.99 -15.36
C GLY A 8 14.95 -11.28 -16.06
N PHE A 9 16.06 -10.99 -15.41
CA PHE A 9 17.40 -11.13 -16.00
C PHE A 9 18.25 -12.26 -15.38
N GLY A 10 17.76 -12.86 -14.29
CA GLY A 10 18.49 -13.97 -13.62
C GLY A 10 19.79 -13.54 -12.94
N ILE A 11 19.96 -12.25 -12.63
CA ILE A 11 21.18 -11.70 -12.01
C ILE A 11 20.97 -11.28 -10.56
N ALA A 12 21.98 -11.51 -9.73
CA ALA A 12 21.99 -11.10 -8.34
C ALA A 12 22.43 -9.62 -8.19
N PRO A 13 22.11 -8.96 -7.04
CA PRO A 13 22.48 -7.57 -6.80
C PRO A 13 23.99 -7.27 -6.87
N GLU A 14 24.83 -8.28 -6.66
CA GLU A 14 26.30 -8.19 -6.71
C GLU A 14 26.86 -8.24 -8.13
N HIS A 15 26.02 -8.52 -9.14
CA HIS A 15 26.46 -8.56 -10.53
C HIS A 15 26.86 -7.18 -11.04
N ALA A 16 27.93 -7.08 -11.82
CA ALA A 16 28.47 -5.80 -12.31
C ALA A 16 27.44 -4.95 -13.08
N ASP A 17 26.54 -5.58 -13.82
CA ASP A 17 25.53 -4.90 -14.62
C ASP A 17 24.23 -4.60 -13.83
N PHE A 18 24.12 -5.05 -12.58
CA PHE A 18 22.89 -4.94 -11.81
C PHE A 18 22.42 -3.49 -11.64
N GLU A 19 23.32 -2.58 -11.25
CA GLU A 19 22.97 -1.18 -11.04
C GLU A 19 22.60 -0.48 -12.36
N ALA A 20 23.26 -0.80 -13.46
CA ALA A 20 22.92 -0.24 -14.77
C ALA A 20 21.52 -0.68 -15.21
N LEU A 21 21.22 -1.97 -15.14
CA LEU A 21 19.89 -2.52 -15.47
C LEU A 21 18.80 -2.02 -14.51
N LYS A 22 19.13 -1.84 -13.24
CA LYS A 22 18.20 -1.26 -12.27
C LYS A 22 17.83 0.18 -12.64
N ASN A 23 18.81 0.99 -13.01
CA ASN A 23 18.56 2.38 -13.38
C ASN A 23 17.74 2.45 -14.66
N GLU A 24 18.10 1.69 -15.71
CA GLU A 24 17.32 1.62 -16.95
C GLU A 24 15.89 1.15 -16.71
N PHE A 25 15.68 0.14 -15.86
CA PHE A 25 14.36 -0.30 -15.45
C PHE A 25 13.57 0.80 -14.73
N LEU A 26 14.23 1.54 -13.83
CA LEU A 26 13.57 2.61 -13.07
C LEU A 26 13.20 3.80 -13.97
N ASP A 27 14.06 4.17 -14.92
CA ASP A 27 13.80 5.23 -15.89
C ASP A 27 12.63 4.86 -16.82
N TYR A 28 12.62 3.60 -17.32
CA TYR A 28 11.50 3.09 -18.10
C TYR A 28 10.21 3.03 -17.28
N TYR A 29 10.29 2.59 -16.03
CA TYR A 29 9.15 2.54 -15.13
C TYR A 29 8.58 3.93 -14.85
N GLU A 30 9.43 4.92 -14.60
CA GLU A 30 9.04 6.31 -14.38
C GLU A 30 8.26 6.88 -15.58
N ALA A 31 8.79 6.66 -16.79
CA ALA A 31 8.17 7.11 -18.02
C ALA A 31 6.83 6.41 -18.34
N ASN A 32 6.57 5.22 -17.79
CA ASN A 32 5.44 4.38 -18.18
C ASN A 32 4.54 3.94 -17.00
N SER A 33 4.83 4.36 -15.77
CA SER A 33 4.14 3.90 -14.55
C SER A 33 2.64 4.14 -14.57
N CYS A 34 2.20 5.16 -15.31
CA CYS A 34 0.81 5.60 -15.34
C CYS A 34 0.02 5.16 -16.59
N VAL A 35 0.66 4.50 -17.58
CA VAL A 35 0.03 4.22 -18.90
C VAL A 35 -1.14 3.24 -18.79
N ARG A 36 -1.06 2.25 -17.88
CA ARG A 36 -2.08 1.21 -17.69
C ARG A 36 -2.54 1.08 -16.25
N THR A 37 -2.16 1.99 -15.38
CA THR A 37 -2.54 1.92 -13.97
C THR A 37 -3.99 2.35 -13.81
N CYS A 38 -4.78 1.47 -13.22
CA CYS A 38 -6.16 1.73 -12.83
C CYS A 38 -6.41 1.11 -11.45
N LEU A 39 -7.50 1.50 -10.83
CA LEU A 39 -7.95 0.88 -9.60
C LEU A 39 -8.46 -0.53 -9.86
N PHE A 40 -8.32 -1.41 -8.88
CA PHE A 40 -9.05 -2.67 -8.87
C PHE A 40 -10.56 -2.43 -8.77
N ASP A 41 -11.35 -3.33 -9.36
CA ASP A 41 -12.81 -3.25 -9.34
C ASP A 41 -13.35 -3.14 -7.90
N GLY A 42 -14.20 -2.15 -7.67
CA GLY A 42 -14.83 -1.87 -6.37
C GLY A 42 -14.00 -1.00 -5.41
N VAL A 43 -12.74 -0.66 -5.74
CA VAL A 43 -11.93 0.23 -4.88
C VAL A 43 -12.50 1.65 -4.88
N GLU A 44 -12.92 2.16 -6.03
CA GLU A 44 -13.51 3.49 -6.10
C GLU A 44 -14.80 3.58 -5.26
N ASP A 45 -15.67 2.58 -5.33
CA ASP A 45 -16.89 2.52 -4.52
C ASP A 45 -16.59 2.50 -3.01
N MET A 46 -15.52 1.80 -2.63
CA MET A 46 -15.04 1.78 -1.25
C MET A 46 -14.54 3.16 -0.80
N LEU A 47 -13.73 3.84 -1.60
CA LEU A 47 -13.23 5.17 -1.27
C LEU A 47 -14.37 6.19 -1.16
N GLN A 48 -15.33 6.18 -2.10
CA GLN A 48 -16.52 7.02 -2.05
C GLN A 48 -17.37 6.75 -0.79
N TYR A 49 -17.49 5.49 -0.38
CA TYR A 49 -18.16 5.15 0.87
C TYR A 49 -17.47 5.80 2.08
N LEU A 50 -16.14 5.68 2.21
CA LEU A 50 -15.37 6.30 3.29
C LEU A 50 -15.57 7.82 3.29
N GLU A 51 -15.43 8.46 2.13
CA GLU A 51 -15.59 9.90 1.95
C GLU A 51 -17.00 10.38 2.32
N SER A 52 -18.05 9.65 1.91
CA SER A 52 -19.43 9.95 2.25
C SER A 52 -19.72 9.89 3.75
N ARG A 53 -18.94 9.10 4.47
CA ARG A 53 -19.01 8.95 5.95
C ARG A 53 -17.99 9.85 6.67
N GLN A 54 -17.25 10.68 5.94
CA GLN A 54 -16.20 11.54 6.49
C GLN A 54 -15.11 10.75 7.23
N ILE A 55 -14.85 9.49 6.79
CA ILE A 55 -13.78 8.67 7.31
C ILE A 55 -12.51 9.00 6.50
N PRO A 56 -11.48 9.61 7.12
CA PRO A 56 -10.26 9.93 6.40
C PRO A 56 -9.52 8.65 6.02
N TRP A 57 -8.90 8.68 4.84
CA TRP A 57 -8.06 7.59 4.36
C TRP A 57 -6.73 8.12 3.81
N GLY A 58 -5.71 7.28 3.81
CA GLY A 58 -4.39 7.62 3.31
C GLY A 58 -3.72 6.47 2.58
N ILE A 59 -2.57 6.77 1.99
CA ILE A 59 -1.75 5.81 1.23
C ILE A 59 -0.39 5.67 1.92
N ILE A 60 0.04 4.44 2.19
CA ILE A 60 1.38 4.14 2.70
C ILE A 60 2.03 3.10 1.79
N THR A 61 3.10 3.48 1.11
CA THR A 61 3.79 2.61 0.16
C THR A 61 5.30 2.60 0.37
N ASN A 62 5.96 1.47 0.06
CA ASN A 62 7.43 1.40 0.00
C ASN A 62 7.99 1.93 -1.33
N LYS A 63 7.14 2.41 -2.23
CA LYS A 63 7.54 3.07 -3.46
C LYS A 63 8.07 4.48 -3.13
N HIS A 64 9.19 4.88 -3.72
CA HIS A 64 9.76 6.22 -3.53
C HIS A 64 8.82 7.32 -4.06
N ALA A 65 8.88 8.51 -3.46
CA ALA A 65 8.04 9.67 -3.78
C ALA A 65 8.04 10.01 -5.27
N ARG A 66 9.21 9.99 -5.93
CA ARG A 66 9.34 10.25 -7.38
C ARG A 66 8.43 9.37 -8.25
N PHE A 67 8.06 8.17 -7.79
CA PHE A 67 7.15 7.27 -8.50
C PHE A 67 5.74 7.29 -7.94
N THR A 68 5.59 7.66 -6.67
CA THR A 68 4.28 7.70 -6.00
C THR A 68 3.50 8.95 -6.41
N GLU A 69 4.16 10.10 -6.44
CA GLU A 69 3.51 11.40 -6.73
C GLU A 69 2.80 11.44 -8.08
N PRO A 70 3.45 11.08 -9.22
CA PRO A 70 2.77 11.09 -10.51
C PRO A 70 1.58 10.10 -10.56
N LEU A 71 1.70 8.97 -9.86
CA LEU A 71 0.65 7.96 -9.81
C LEU A 71 -0.57 8.46 -9.04
N VAL A 72 -0.34 9.07 -7.88
CA VAL A 72 -1.38 9.64 -7.02
C VAL A 72 -2.11 10.78 -7.73
N GLU A 73 -1.37 11.63 -8.45
CA GLU A 73 -1.94 12.73 -9.25
C GLU A 73 -2.83 12.19 -10.37
N GLN A 74 -2.34 11.21 -11.13
CA GLN A 74 -3.11 10.61 -12.24
C GLN A 74 -4.36 9.87 -11.77
N LEU A 75 -4.31 9.21 -10.61
CA LEU A 75 -5.47 8.56 -10.00
C LEU A 75 -6.43 9.53 -9.32
N GLY A 76 -6.11 10.84 -9.30
CA GLY A 76 -6.95 11.88 -8.69
C GLY A 76 -6.96 11.86 -7.17
N PHE A 77 -5.94 11.28 -6.52
CA PHE A 77 -5.89 11.10 -5.07
C PHE A 77 -5.22 12.24 -4.31
N THR A 78 -4.55 13.16 -5.01
CA THR A 78 -3.78 14.27 -4.39
C THR A 78 -4.60 15.09 -3.38
N HIS A 79 -5.90 15.26 -3.63
CA HIS A 79 -6.79 16.05 -2.77
C HIS A 79 -7.86 15.21 -2.05
N ARG A 80 -7.85 13.89 -2.27
CA ARG A 80 -8.80 12.95 -1.65
C ARG A 80 -8.15 12.23 -0.48
N ALA A 81 -6.90 11.79 -0.63
CA ALA A 81 -6.15 11.16 0.43
C ALA A 81 -5.75 12.19 1.49
N ALA A 82 -6.05 11.92 2.76
CA ALA A 82 -5.66 12.79 3.89
C ALA A 82 -4.14 12.80 4.12
N VAL A 83 -3.46 11.71 3.75
CA VAL A 83 -2.00 11.57 3.83
C VAL A 83 -1.47 10.62 2.76
N ILE A 84 -0.29 10.91 2.25
CA ILE A 84 0.45 10.04 1.32
C ILE A 84 1.86 9.86 1.88
N VAL A 85 2.22 8.62 2.20
CA VAL A 85 3.51 8.22 2.77
C VAL A 85 4.23 7.34 1.76
N SER A 86 5.29 7.87 1.17
CA SER A 86 6.17 7.16 0.25
C SER A 86 7.29 6.43 1.00
N GLY A 87 8.02 5.56 0.31
CA GLY A 87 9.08 4.75 0.90
C GLY A 87 10.27 5.52 1.46
N ASP A 88 10.39 6.80 1.10
CA ASP A 88 11.41 7.75 1.53
C ASP A 88 10.85 8.93 2.36
N THR A 89 9.58 8.90 2.73
CA THR A 89 8.95 9.92 3.60
C THR A 89 9.45 9.81 5.02
N THR A 90 9.69 8.60 5.51
CA THR A 90 10.19 8.32 6.87
C THR A 90 11.55 7.65 6.82
N ALA A 91 12.29 7.66 7.93
CA ALA A 91 13.63 7.04 8.03
C ALA A 91 13.63 5.53 7.75
N HIS A 92 12.48 4.87 7.94
CA HIS A 92 12.32 3.44 7.76
C HIS A 92 11.03 3.15 6.99
N ALA A 93 11.11 2.26 6.00
CA ALA A 93 9.95 1.77 5.25
C ALA A 93 9.32 0.54 5.94
N LYS A 94 8.11 0.13 5.52
CA LYS A 94 7.47 -1.12 5.98
C LYS A 94 8.41 -2.32 5.77
N PRO A 95 8.55 -3.23 6.72
CA PRO A 95 7.68 -3.54 7.86
C PRO A 95 7.91 -2.71 9.14
N HIS A 96 8.78 -1.70 9.13
CA HIS A 96 8.96 -0.82 10.28
C HIS A 96 7.68 0.03 10.49
N PRO A 97 7.23 0.27 11.76
CA PRO A 97 5.99 1.00 12.03
C PRO A 97 6.05 2.51 11.79
N ALA A 98 7.23 3.10 11.53
CA ALA A 98 7.39 4.55 11.36
C ALA A 98 6.43 5.18 10.33
N PRO A 99 6.20 4.59 9.13
CA PRO A 99 5.23 5.13 8.18
C PRO A 99 3.79 5.15 8.71
N MET A 100 3.43 4.16 9.55
CA MET A 100 2.10 4.06 10.15
C MET A 100 1.89 5.16 11.20
N TYR A 101 2.85 5.37 12.09
CA TYR A 101 2.81 6.45 13.08
C TYR A 101 2.77 7.81 12.40
N TYR A 102 3.58 8.01 11.37
CA TYR A 102 3.59 9.26 10.61
C TYR A 102 2.21 9.54 9.98
N ALA A 103 1.60 8.53 9.37
CA ALA A 103 0.28 8.68 8.77
C ALA A 103 -0.80 9.02 9.81
N ALA A 104 -0.81 8.33 10.94
CA ALA A 104 -1.75 8.57 12.04
C ALA A 104 -1.59 9.99 12.62
N ASP A 105 -0.34 10.43 12.84
CA ASP A 105 -0.02 11.76 13.35
C ASP A 105 -0.49 12.87 12.39
N VAL A 106 -0.19 12.76 11.09
CA VAL A 106 -0.64 13.72 10.07
C VAL A 106 -2.16 13.79 9.99
N MET A 107 -2.85 12.67 10.13
CA MET A 107 -4.32 12.62 10.14
C MET A 107 -4.93 13.07 11.48
N GLY A 108 -4.12 13.24 12.53
CA GLY A 108 -4.59 13.61 13.87
C GLY A 108 -5.44 12.53 14.55
N VAL A 109 -5.15 11.25 14.28
CA VAL A 109 -5.86 10.08 14.81
C VAL A 109 -4.92 9.19 15.61
N ASP A 110 -5.49 8.49 16.62
CA ASP A 110 -4.73 7.46 17.33
C ASP A 110 -4.55 6.22 16.44
N ALA A 111 -3.35 5.64 16.42
CA ALA A 111 -3.05 4.42 15.69
C ALA A 111 -4.00 3.28 16.08
N ALA A 112 -4.40 3.19 17.34
CA ALA A 112 -5.37 2.21 17.84
C ALA A 112 -6.77 2.34 17.21
N ASN A 113 -7.07 3.46 16.56
CA ASN A 113 -8.34 3.70 15.85
C ASN A 113 -8.19 3.55 14.32
N CYS A 114 -7.01 3.13 13.84
CA CYS A 114 -6.73 2.96 12.43
C CYS A 114 -6.92 1.51 11.99
N VAL A 115 -7.41 1.33 10.77
CA VAL A 115 -7.40 0.05 10.05
C VAL A 115 -6.41 0.14 8.90
N TYR A 116 -5.53 -0.83 8.77
CA TYR A 116 -4.63 -0.94 7.63
C TYR A 116 -5.08 -2.04 6.67
N ILE A 117 -4.98 -1.76 5.38
CA ILE A 117 -5.36 -2.68 4.32
C ILE A 117 -4.14 -2.85 3.41
N GLY A 118 -3.68 -4.08 3.22
CA GLY A 118 -2.49 -4.34 2.42
C GLY A 118 -2.44 -5.73 1.80
N ASP A 119 -1.58 -5.90 0.81
CA ASP A 119 -1.40 -7.11 0.01
C ASP A 119 -0.03 -7.77 0.19
N ASP A 120 0.75 -7.32 1.17
CA ASP A 120 2.11 -7.81 1.46
C ASP A 120 2.26 -8.06 2.98
N GLU A 121 3.03 -9.09 3.35
CA GLU A 121 3.32 -9.41 4.75
C GLU A 121 3.88 -8.21 5.53
N ARG A 122 4.69 -7.38 4.86
CA ARG A 122 5.26 -6.16 5.45
C ARG A 122 4.20 -5.14 5.86
N ASP A 123 3.05 -5.15 5.19
CA ASP A 123 1.92 -4.27 5.48
C ASP A 123 1.29 -4.65 6.81
N ILE A 124 1.01 -5.93 6.96
CA ILE A 124 0.39 -6.49 8.16
C ILE A 124 1.35 -6.36 9.35
N ALA A 125 2.62 -6.71 9.15
CA ALA A 125 3.64 -6.58 10.19
C ALA A 125 3.82 -5.14 10.69
N ALA A 126 3.84 -4.16 9.77
CA ALA A 126 3.96 -2.74 10.13
C ALA A 126 2.74 -2.23 10.90
N ALA A 127 1.53 -2.61 10.49
CA ALA A 127 0.29 -2.24 11.17
C ALA A 127 0.22 -2.81 12.59
N HIS A 128 0.57 -4.09 12.77
CA HIS A 128 0.65 -4.73 14.10
C HIS A 128 1.69 -4.05 14.99
N ALA A 129 2.90 -3.78 14.45
CA ALA A 129 3.95 -3.11 15.19
C ALA A 129 3.59 -1.67 15.60
N ALA A 130 2.70 -1.02 14.84
CA ALA A 130 2.16 0.31 15.17
C ALA A 130 0.95 0.28 16.13
N GLY A 131 0.44 -0.90 16.48
CA GLY A 131 -0.73 -1.02 17.35
C GLY A 131 -2.05 -0.61 16.68
N TYR A 132 -2.18 -0.76 15.35
CA TYR A 132 -3.42 -0.49 14.62
C TYR A 132 -4.54 -1.41 15.10
N MET A 133 -5.77 -0.89 15.12
CA MET A 133 -6.96 -1.64 15.52
C MET A 133 -7.16 -2.90 14.72
N SER A 134 -6.91 -2.85 13.42
CA SER A 134 -7.03 -3.99 12.52
C SER A 134 -6.05 -3.90 11.35
N ALA A 135 -5.51 -5.05 10.97
CA ALA A 135 -4.71 -5.22 9.75
C ALA A 135 -5.43 -6.24 8.85
N ILE A 136 -5.95 -5.79 7.72
CA ILE A 136 -6.72 -6.59 6.77
C ILE A 136 -5.83 -6.94 5.57
N ALA A 137 -5.67 -8.22 5.30
CA ALA A 137 -4.98 -8.69 4.10
C ALA A 137 -5.96 -8.77 2.91
N VAL A 138 -5.50 -8.29 1.74
CA VAL A 138 -6.27 -8.37 0.49
C VAL A 138 -5.59 -9.32 -0.49
N ALA A 139 -6.36 -10.24 -1.07
CA ALA A 139 -5.86 -11.27 -1.94
C ALA A 139 -5.94 -10.92 -3.44
N TYR A 140 -6.53 -9.78 -3.78
CA TYR A 140 -6.59 -9.27 -5.16
C TYR A 140 -5.39 -8.40 -5.55
N GLY A 141 -4.44 -8.20 -4.64
CA GLY A 141 -3.17 -7.51 -4.90
C GLY A 141 -2.08 -8.45 -5.44
N TYR A 142 -0.83 -8.14 -5.14
CA TYR A 142 0.34 -8.87 -5.63
C TYR A 142 0.80 -10.00 -4.70
N GLY A 143 0.24 -10.10 -3.49
CA GLY A 143 0.59 -11.14 -2.52
C GLY A 143 0.10 -12.54 -2.95
N ALA A 144 0.91 -13.57 -2.70
CA ALA A 144 0.52 -14.94 -3.01
C ALA A 144 -0.49 -15.47 -1.97
N LEU A 145 -1.67 -15.90 -2.42
CA LEU A 145 -2.77 -16.43 -1.59
C LEU A 145 -2.35 -17.50 -0.56
N LYS A 146 -1.31 -18.28 -0.86
CA LYS A 146 -0.82 -19.34 0.02
C LYS A 146 -0.12 -18.81 1.28
N GLU A 147 0.44 -17.61 1.21
CA GLU A 147 1.23 -16.99 2.28
C GLU A 147 0.37 -16.10 3.19
N ILE A 148 -0.75 -15.57 2.69
CA ILE A 148 -1.62 -14.63 3.42
C ILE A 148 -2.11 -15.20 4.77
N LYS A 149 -2.33 -16.51 4.85
CA LYS A 149 -2.79 -17.16 6.08
C LYS A 149 -1.78 -17.09 7.23
N ASP A 150 -0.50 -16.97 6.88
CA ASP A 150 0.60 -16.96 7.86
C ASP A 150 0.93 -15.53 8.34
N TRP A 151 0.33 -14.51 7.73
CA TRP A 151 0.59 -13.10 8.10
C TRP A 151 -0.11 -12.63 9.38
N HIS A 152 -0.98 -13.48 9.96
CA HIS A 152 -1.75 -13.14 11.17
C HIS A 152 -2.65 -11.90 11.01
N ALA A 153 -3.13 -11.63 9.79
CA ALA A 153 -4.07 -10.53 9.56
C ALA A 153 -5.39 -10.74 10.33
N SER A 154 -6.02 -9.66 10.74
CA SER A 154 -7.32 -9.67 11.44
C SER A 154 -8.44 -10.24 10.57
N ALA A 155 -8.35 -10.01 9.26
CA ALA A 155 -9.22 -10.58 8.24
C ALA A 155 -8.46 -10.71 6.91
N CYS A 156 -8.96 -11.60 6.05
CA CYS A 156 -8.51 -11.71 4.65
C CYS A 156 -9.72 -11.63 3.74
N VAL A 157 -9.66 -10.77 2.72
CA VAL A 157 -10.72 -10.57 1.74
C VAL A 157 -10.21 -10.83 0.32
N MET A 158 -11.06 -11.39 -0.52
CA MET A 158 -10.70 -11.79 -1.88
C MET A 158 -10.96 -10.69 -2.91
N THR A 159 -11.82 -9.71 -2.59
CA THR A 159 -12.23 -8.64 -3.48
C THR A 159 -12.43 -7.32 -2.71
N ALA A 160 -12.36 -6.18 -3.41
CA ALA A 160 -12.68 -4.89 -2.80
C ALA A 160 -14.16 -4.78 -2.42
N VAL A 161 -15.04 -5.54 -3.05
CA VAL A 161 -16.46 -5.62 -2.69
C VAL A 161 -16.64 -6.27 -1.33
N GLU A 162 -15.93 -7.37 -1.06
CA GLU A 162 -15.92 -8.01 0.27
C GLU A 162 -15.32 -7.08 1.33
N LEU A 163 -14.26 -6.35 0.99
CA LEU A 163 -13.66 -5.35 1.87
C LEU A 163 -14.69 -4.26 2.24
N LEU A 164 -15.40 -3.72 1.24
CA LEU A 164 -16.44 -2.72 1.49
C LEU A 164 -17.56 -3.28 2.39
N ALA A 165 -17.98 -4.52 2.18
CA ALA A 165 -18.99 -5.16 3.04
C ALA A 165 -18.50 -5.29 4.49
N LEU A 166 -17.23 -5.68 4.68
CA LEU A 166 -16.59 -5.77 6.00
C LEU A 166 -16.54 -4.39 6.70
N LEU A 167 -16.13 -3.35 5.99
CA LEU A 167 -16.05 -1.99 6.54
C LEU A 167 -17.43 -1.43 6.93
N ARG A 168 -18.48 -1.79 6.18
CA ARG A 168 -19.85 -1.41 6.52
C ARG A 168 -20.35 -2.08 7.80
N SER A 169 -20.09 -3.38 7.94
CA SER A 169 -20.53 -4.15 9.12
C SER A 169 -19.85 -3.73 10.42
N GLY A 170 -18.62 -3.24 10.34
CA GLY A 170 -17.89 -2.73 11.52
C GLY A 170 -18.31 -1.34 11.98
N ASN A 171 -19.08 -0.61 11.17
CA ASN A 171 -19.52 0.76 11.46
C ASN A 171 -20.97 0.87 11.97
N ASP A 172 -21.70 -0.23 11.97
CA ASP A 172 -23.12 -0.29 12.37
C ASP A 172 -23.32 -0.77 13.84
N GLY A 173 -22.21 -0.78 14.64
CA GLY A 173 -22.21 -1.24 16.04
C GLY A 173 -22.04 -0.14 17.07
#